data_94bb5230f458c8174cc6288975135f73
#
_entry.id   94bb5230f458c8174cc6288975135f73
#
_cell.length_a   1.000
_cell.length_b   1.000
_cell.length_c   1.000
_cell.angle_alpha   90.00
_cell.angle_beta   90.00
_cell.angle_gamma   90.00
#
_symmetry.space_group_name_H-M   'P 1'
#
loop_
_entity.id
_entity.type
_entity.pdbx_description
1 polymer ?
#
loop_
_entity_poly.entity_id
_entity_poly.type
_entity_poly.pdbx_seq_one_letter_code
_entity_poly.pdbx_strand_id
1 'polypeptide(L)'
;MAKRKDTDYIIIHCSATPPSMDVGAKEIDKWHRQRGWRKIGYHFVITRDGDIQQGRELDEIGAHCRGLNSTSVGVCLVGGVNAEGEPESNFTDKQW
;
A
#
# COMPACT_ATOMS: atom_id res chain seq x y z
N MET A 1 -2.99 20.92 1.07
CA MET A 1 -2.96 19.67 0.28
C MET A 1 -4.30 19.43 -0.39
N ALA A 2 -4.27 18.97 -1.63
CA ALA A 2 -5.50 18.69 -2.36
C ALA A 2 -6.25 17.50 -1.74
N LYS A 3 -7.54 17.64 -1.65
CA LYS A 3 -8.43 16.60 -1.14
C LYS A 3 -9.07 15.83 -2.28
N ARG A 4 -9.27 14.54 -2.05
CA ARG A 4 -9.97 13.69 -2.99
C ARG A 4 -11.48 13.89 -2.80
N LYS A 5 -12.17 14.19 -3.90
CA LYS A 5 -13.62 14.51 -3.85
C LYS A 5 -14.49 13.28 -4.08
N ASP A 6 -14.03 12.38 -4.95
CA ASP A 6 -14.79 11.21 -5.36
C ASP A 6 -13.97 9.94 -5.15
N THR A 7 -14.65 8.84 -4.86
CA THR A 7 -14.04 7.53 -4.80
C THR A 7 -14.77 6.61 -5.77
N ASP A 8 -14.15 6.41 -6.94
CA ASP A 8 -14.70 5.52 -7.95
C ASP A 8 -14.09 4.11 -7.86
N TYR A 9 -12.89 4.01 -7.29
CA TYR A 9 -12.13 2.75 -7.25
C TYR A 9 -11.50 2.52 -5.90
N ILE A 10 -11.39 1.25 -5.53
CA ILE A 10 -10.46 0.77 -4.50
C ILE A 10 -9.43 -0.06 -5.25
N ILE A 11 -8.18 0.37 -5.23
CA ILE A 11 -7.11 -0.29 -5.97
C ILE A 11 -6.22 -1.03 -4.99
N ILE A 12 -6.09 -2.34 -5.20
CA ILE A 12 -5.31 -3.20 -4.33
C ILE A 12 -3.93 -3.40 -4.95
N HIS A 13 -2.90 -3.09 -4.15
CA HIS A 13 -1.49 -3.26 -4.50
C HIS A 13 -0.87 -4.29 -3.59
N CYS A 14 0.37 -4.67 -3.88
CA CYS A 14 1.20 -5.44 -2.96
C CYS A 14 2.50 -4.68 -2.70
N SER A 15 3.15 -5.01 -1.59
CA SER A 15 4.43 -4.39 -1.24
C SER A 15 5.60 -4.96 -2.05
N ALA A 16 5.38 -6.07 -2.74
CA ALA A 16 6.41 -6.82 -3.46
C ALA A 16 7.55 -7.24 -2.51
N THR A 17 7.17 -7.78 -1.36
CA THR A 17 8.11 -8.27 -0.35
C THR A 17 7.88 -9.77 -0.11
N PRO A 18 8.94 -10.53 0.26
CA PRO A 18 8.77 -11.95 0.55
C PRO A 18 8.04 -12.18 1.87
N PRO A 19 7.46 -13.37 2.09
CA PRO A 19 6.71 -13.65 3.32
C PRO A 19 7.52 -13.51 4.61
N SER A 20 8.84 -13.62 4.53
CA SER A 20 9.72 -13.47 5.69
C SER A 20 9.91 -12.02 6.14
N MET A 21 9.51 -11.05 5.29
CA MET A 21 9.57 -9.63 5.64
C MET A 21 8.24 -9.19 6.24
N ASP A 22 8.23 -9.00 7.54
CA ASP A 22 7.04 -8.50 8.25
C ASP A 22 7.13 -6.98 8.35
N VAL A 23 6.70 -6.31 7.28
CA VAL A 23 6.73 -4.85 7.19
C VAL A 23 5.33 -4.27 7.34
N GLY A 24 5.25 -2.98 7.63
CA GLY A 24 3.99 -2.27 7.73
C GLY A 24 4.10 -0.88 7.11
N ALA A 25 3.12 -0.02 7.43
CA ALA A 25 3.05 1.33 6.87
C ALA A 25 4.31 2.15 7.17
N LYS A 26 4.90 1.97 8.34
CA LYS A 26 6.10 2.71 8.74
C LYS A 26 7.27 2.46 7.80
N GLU A 27 7.54 1.21 7.47
CA GLU A 27 8.63 0.84 6.57
C GLU A 27 8.36 1.30 5.14
N ILE A 28 7.13 1.16 4.68
CA ILE A 28 6.73 1.61 3.34
C ILE A 28 6.82 3.13 3.24
N ASP A 29 6.39 3.85 4.28
CA ASP A 29 6.53 5.31 4.34
C ASP A 29 8.00 5.72 4.21
N LYS A 30 8.90 5.03 4.91
CA LYS A 30 10.34 5.29 4.82
C LYS A 30 10.85 5.08 3.38
N TRP A 31 10.44 3.99 2.75
CA TRP A 31 10.87 3.70 1.37
C TRP A 31 10.37 4.74 0.38
N HIS A 32 9.12 5.18 0.53
CA HIS A 32 8.57 6.21 -0.34
C HIS A 32 9.27 7.55 -0.15
N ARG A 33 9.60 7.91 1.10
CA ARG A 33 10.36 9.13 1.38
C ARG A 33 11.77 9.07 0.79
N GLN A 34 12.38 7.89 0.76
CA GLN A 34 13.70 7.69 0.15
C GLN A 34 13.66 7.90 -1.37
N ARG A 35 12.49 7.74 -1.99
CA ARG A 35 12.29 8.04 -3.41
C ARG A 35 12.02 9.51 -3.68
N GLY A 36 12.03 10.34 -2.64
CA GLY A 36 11.74 11.76 -2.75
C GLY A 36 10.28 12.13 -2.57
N TRP A 37 9.44 11.18 -2.21
CA TRP A 37 8.02 11.44 -1.92
C TRP A 37 7.88 12.04 -0.51
N ARG A 38 6.83 12.84 -0.31
CA ARG A 38 6.59 13.47 0.98
C ARG A 38 6.25 12.45 2.07
N LYS A 39 5.52 11.39 1.72
CA LYS A 39 5.14 10.30 2.62
C LYS A 39 4.63 9.10 1.83
N ILE A 40 4.22 8.06 2.54
CA ILE A 40 3.61 6.87 1.96
C ILE A 40 2.47 7.24 0.99
N GLY A 41 2.42 6.56 -0.15
CA GLY A 41 1.43 6.84 -1.20
C GLY A 41 0.10 6.12 -1.04
N TYR A 42 0.04 5.07 -0.21
CA TYR A 42 -1.18 4.29 0.02
C TYR A 42 -2.01 4.89 1.15
N HIS A 43 -3.31 4.65 1.11
CA HIS A 43 -4.21 5.04 2.20
C HIS A 43 -4.20 4.02 3.33
N PHE A 44 -4.08 2.73 2.99
CA PHE A 44 -4.02 1.64 3.96
C PHE A 44 -2.96 0.62 3.59
N VAL A 45 -2.39 0.00 4.61
CA VAL A 45 -1.49 -1.14 4.47
C VAL A 45 -2.06 -2.26 5.34
N ILE A 46 -2.23 -3.44 4.77
CA ILE A 46 -2.68 -4.61 5.51
C ILE A 46 -1.50 -5.55 5.67
N THR A 47 -1.06 -5.71 6.92
CA THR A 47 0.10 -6.53 7.25
C THR A 47 -0.20 -8.01 7.13
N ARG A 48 0.84 -8.85 7.22
CA ARG A 48 0.70 -10.29 7.06
C ARG A 48 -0.24 -10.93 8.09
N ASP A 49 -0.34 -10.35 9.29
CA ASP A 49 -1.24 -10.83 10.36
C ASP A 49 -2.64 -10.20 10.29
N GLY A 50 -2.93 -9.43 9.26
CA GLY A 50 -4.24 -8.84 9.04
C GLY A 50 -4.46 -7.49 9.71
N ASP A 51 -3.41 -6.90 10.30
CA ASP A 51 -3.51 -5.58 10.91
C ASP A 51 -3.67 -4.51 9.82
N ILE A 52 -4.65 -3.63 9.97
CA ILE A 52 -4.92 -2.55 9.01
C ILE A 52 -4.29 -1.28 9.55
N GLN A 53 -3.29 -0.78 8.83
CA GLN A 53 -2.56 0.42 9.21
C GLN A 53 -2.88 1.55 8.25
N GLN A 54 -3.08 2.76 8.77
CA GLN A 54 -3.37 3.92 7.95
C GLN A 54 -2.08 4.55 7.42
N GLY A 55 -2.08 4.88 6.14
CA GLY A 55 -1.04 5.70 5.51
C GLY A 55 -1.53 7.12 5.35
N ARG A 56 -1.98 7.50 4.13
CA ARG A 56 -2.59 8.82 3.92
C ARG A 56 -3.99 8.86 4.52
N GLU A 57 -4.44 10.06 4.87
CA GLU A 57 -5.82 10.25 5.27
C GLU A 57 -6.76 9.82 4.13
N LEU A 58 -7.93 9.32 4.47
CA LEU A 58 -8.84 8.75 3.47
C LEU A 58 -9.22 9.77 2.39
N ASP A 59 -9.33 11.03 2.74
CA ASP A 59 -9.70 12.09 1.80
C ASP A 59 -8.49 12.73 1.09
N GLU A 60 -7.26 12.30 1.38
CA GLU A 60 -6.09 12.76 0.65
C GLU A 60 -5.99 12.06 -0.72
N ILE A 61 -5.47 12.80 -1.71
CA ILE A 61 -5.11 12.18 -2.98
C ILE A 61 -3.85 11.34 -2.76
N GLY A 62 -3.89 10.07 -3.14
CA GLY A 62 -2.78 9.15 -2.97
C GLY A 62 -1.67 9.34 -4.01
N ALA A 63 -0.63 8.54 -3.90
CA ALA A 63 0.43 8.42 -4.88
C ALA A 63 0.72 6.93 -5.07
N HIS A 64 -0.23 6.21 -5.66
CA HIS A 64 -0.16 4.75 -5.77
C HIS A 64 -0.57 4.20 -7.14
N CYS A 65 -1.30 4.98 -7.93
CA CYS A 65 -1.72 4.54 -9.26
C CYS A 65 -1.85 5.75 -10.17
N ARG A 66 -0.86 5.95 -11.02
CA ARG A 66 -0.81 7.12 -11.91
C ARG A 66 -2.06 7.19 -12.77
N GLY A 67 -2.69 8.35 -12.81
CA GLY A 67 -3.92 8.59 -13.56
C GLY A 67 -5.18 8.32 -12.76
N LEU A 68 -5.12 7.58 -11.65
CA LEU A 68 -6.27 7.24 -10.82
C LEU A 68 -6.14 7.71 -9.37
N ASN A 69 -5.07 8.43 -9.03
CA ASN A 69 -4.82 8.84 -7.64
C ASN A 69 -5.95 9.70 -7.07
N SER A 70 -6.54 10.57 -7.89
CA SER A 70 -7.58 11.50 -7.42
C SER A 70 -8.96 10.86 -7.26
N THR A 71 -9.17 9.65 -7.77
CA THR A 71 -10.48 8.98 -7.77
C THR A 71 -10.46 7.62 -7.08
N SER A 72 -9.37 7.29 -6.40
CA SER A 72 -9.23 5.96 -5.79
C SER A 72 -8.64 5.98 -4.39
N VAL A 73 -8.93 4.91 -3.65
CA VAL A 73 -8.27 4.57 -2.40
C VAL A 73 -7.27 3.46 -2.70
N GLY A 74 -6.02 3.62 -2.27
CA GLY A 74 -4.98 2.62 -2.45
C GLY A 74 -4.78 1.78 -1.20
N VAL A 75 -4.90 0.47 -1.35
CA VAL A 75 -4.70 -0.50 -0.27
C VAL A 75 -3.54 -1.41 -0.66
N CYS A 76 -2.51 -1.47 0.17
CA CYS A 76 -1.35 -2.30 -0.05
C CYS A 76 -1.40 -3.55 0.84
N LEU A 77 -1.38 -4.72 0.23
CA LEU A 77 -1.24 -5.99 0.96
C LEU A 77 0.24 -6.34 1.04
N VAL A 78 0.75 -6.56 2.23
CA VAL A 78 2.16 -6.91 2.44
C VAL A 78 2.41 -8.34 1.93
N GLY A 79 3.35 -8.47 1.02
CA GLY A 79 3.67 -9.73 0.36
C GLY A 79 3.83 -9.57 -1.15
N GLY A 80 3.57 -10.62 -1.89
CA GLY A 80 3.48 -10.58 -3.35
C GLY A 80 4.69 -11.12 -4.10
N VAL A 81 5.79 -11.47 -3.41
CA VAL A 81 6.92 -12.14 -4.06
C VAL A 81 7.41 -13.30 -3.18
N ASN A 82 8.10 -14.25 -3.79
CA ASN A 82 8.72 -15.36 -3.09
C ASN A 82 10.12 -14.97 -2.57
N ALA A 83 10.84 -15.93 -1.97
CA ALA A 83 12.16 -15.68 -1.41
C ALA A 83 13.19 -15.24 -2.47
N GLU A 84 12.98 -15.60 -3.72
CA GLU A 84 13.86 -15.22 -4.84
C GLU A 84 13.44 -13.89 -5.50
N GLY A 85 12.40 -13.24 -4.98
CA GLY A 85 11.92 -11.97 -5.53
C GLY A 85 10.99 -12.10 -6.72
N GLU A 86 10.50 -13.29 -7.02
CA GLU A 86 9.58 -13.52 -8.12
C GLU A 86 8.13 -13.31 -7.66
N PRO A 87 7.25 -12.81 -8.54
CA PRO A 87 5.83 -12.62 -8.18
C PRO A 87 5.17 -13.92 -7.70
N GLU A 88 4.44 -13.84 -6.60
CA GLU A 88 3.74 -14.97 -6.00
C GLU A 88 2.53 -14.48 -5.22
N SER A 89 1.39 -15.13 -5.37
CA SER A 89 0.20 -14.84 -4.58
C SER A 89 0.31 -15.58 -3.24
N ASN A 90 0.99 -14.97 -2.27
CA ASN A 90 1.29 -15.58 -0.97
C ASN A 90 0.63 -14.83 0.20
N PHE A 91 -0.47 -14.15 -0.06
CA PHE A 91 -1.17 -13.38 0.96
C PHE A 91 -1.87 -14.33 1.94
N THR A 92 -1.96 -13.90 3.21
CA THR A 92 -2.56 -14.71 4.26
C THR A 92 -4.08 -14.58 4.24
N ASP A 93 -4.77 -15.55 4.84
CA ASP A 93 -6.23 -15.48 4.98
C ASP A 93 -6.65 -14.24 5.79
N LYS A 94 -5.84 -13.83 6.76
CA LYS A 94 -6.12 -12.66 7.58
C LYS A 94 -6.04 -11.34 6.81
N GLN A 95 -5.30 -11.32 5.69
CA GLN A 95 -5.22 -10.13 4.84
C GLN A 95 -6.46 -9.93 3.98
N TRP A 96 -7.18 -11.01 3.71
CA TRP A 96 -8.43 -10.98 2.95
C TRP A 96 -9.64 -10.91 3.90
#